data_353da0e8a8b89166c7c5e5d8f75c4c29
#
_entry.id   353da0e8a8b89166c7c5e5d8f75c4c29
#
_cell.length_a   1.000
_cell.length_b   1.000
_cell.length_c   1.000
_cell.angle_alpha   90.00
_cell.angle_beta   90.00
_cell.angle_gamma   90.00
#
_symmetry.space_group_name_H-M   'P 1'
#
loop_
_entity.id
_entity.type
_entity.pdbx_description
1 polymer ?
#
loop_
_entity_poly.entity_id
_entity_poly.type
_entity_poly.pdbx_seq_one_letter_code
_entity_poly.pdbx_strand_id
1 'polypeptide(L)'
;MKIYKQETVQHVKATVEECWTFFSSPKNLEKITPKEMGFKITDFDHKSMYSGQIIQYKVTPLLGISLSWMTEITQVKENSYFIDEQRFGPYSFWHHKHFFEATPNGTKMTDIVHYGLPLGFLGQIMNTLVVKNKLKSIFEHRRVS
;
A
#
# COMPACT_ATOMS: atom_id res chain seq x y z
N MET A 1 18.21 5.89 10.95
CA MET A 1 17.37 5.87 9.73
C MET A 1 16.29 6.95 9.84
N LYS A 2 16.10 7.69 8.78
CA LYS A 2 15.01 8.66 8.74
C LYS A 2 13.72 7.98 8.28
N ILE A 3 12.62 8.23 9.00
CA ILE A 3 11.30 7.73 8.66
C ILE A 3 10.47 8.87 8.09
N TYR A 4 9.93 8.64 6.91
CA TYR A 4 9.02 9.57 6.24
C TYR A 4 7.58 9.14 6.49
N LYS A 5 6.66 10.08 6.44
CA LYS A 5 5.22 9.82 6.58
C LYS A 5 4.46 10.40 5.41
N GLN A 6 3.53 9.63 4.86
CA GLN A 6 2.61 10.10 3.85
C GLN A 6 1.18 9.69 4.23
N GLU A 7 0.26 10.64 4.18
CA GLU A 7 -1.14 10.40 4.53
C GLU A 7 -2.03 10.81 3.36
N THR A 8 -3.00 9.97 3.04
CA THR A 8 -3.96 10.20 1.95
C THR A 8 -5.36 9.89 2.44
N VAL A 9 -6.30 10.78 2.15
CA VAL A 9 -7.72 10.59 2.47
C VAL A 9 -8.51 10.61 1.17
N GLN A 10 -9.44 9.66 1.01
CA GLN A 10 -10.37 9.68 -0.11
C GLN A 10 -11.77 9.31 0.36
N HIS A 11 -12.77 9.87 -0.32
CA HIS A 11 -14.17 9.60 -0.05
C HIS A 11 -14.76 8.79 -1.21
N VAL A 12 -15.38 7.66 -0.90
CA VAL A 12 -15.89 6.72 -1.90
C VAL A 12 -17.39 6.57 -1.68
N LYS A 13 -18.17 6.63 -2.78
CA LYS A 13 -19.63 6.45 -2.75
C LYS A 13 -19.99 4.97 -2.77
N ALA A 14 -19.56 4.26 -1.74
CA ALA A 14 -19.83 2.85 -1.54
C ALA A 14 -19.86 2.59 -0.04
N THR A 15 -20.54 1.52 0.37
CA THR A 15 -20.62 1.20 1.80
C THR A 15 -19.27 0.77 2.34
N VAL A 16 -19.08 0.85 3.65
CA VAL A 16 -17.84 0.41 4.28
C VAL A 16 -17.58 -1.08 4.00
N GLU A 17 -18.62 -1.90 3.94
CA GLU A 17 -18.52 -3.33 3.63
C GLU A 17 -18.04 -3.56 2.19
N GLU A 18 -18.57 -2.80 1.23
CA GLU A 18 -18.14 -2.89 -0.16
C GLU A 18 -16.69 -2.44 -0.33
N CYS A 19 -16.33 -1.33 0.32
CA CYS A 19 -14.95 -0.84 0.29
C CYS A 19 -13.99 -1.86 0.91
N TRP A 20 -14.35 -2.41 2.06
CA TRP A 20 -13.53 -3.43 2.72
C TRP A 20 -13.31 -4.64 1.81
N THR A 21 -14.39 -5.19 1.26
CA THR A 21 -14.32 -6.37 0.39
C THR A 21 -13.40 -6.13 -0.81
N PHE A 22 -13.49 -4.94 -1.41
CA PHE A 22 -12.69 -4.61 -2.58
C PHE A 22 -11.22 -4.36 -2.21
N PHE A 23 -10.97 -3.46 -1.25
CA PHE A 23 -9.60 -3.00 -0.96
C PHE A 23 -8.80 -3.96 -0.08
N SER A 24 -9.44 -4.91 0.60
CA SER A 24 -8.74 -5.94 1.35
C SER A 24 -8.33 -7.15 0.50
N SER A 25 -8.67 -7.15 -0.79
CA SER A 25 -8.31 -8.23 -1.70
C SER A 25 -6.99 -7.92 -2.41
N PRO A 26 -5.95 -8.77 -2.28
CA PRO A 26 -4.69 -8.57 -2.99
C PRO A 26 -4.85 -8.47 -4.50
N LYS A 27 -5.75 -9.27 -5.09
CA LYS A 27 -6.00 -9.26 -6.54
C LYS A 27 -6.53 -7.92 -7.01
N ASN A 28 -7.38 -7.26 -6.22
CA ASN A 28 -7.90 -5.95 -6.56
C ASN A 28 -6.82 -4.87 -6.44
N LEU A 29 -5.89 -5.02 -5.50
CA LEU A 29 -4.75 -4.11 -5.38
C LEU A 29 -3.91 -4.11 -6.66
N GLU A 30 -3.71 -5.27 -7.27
CA GLU A 30 -3.02 -5.38 -8.56
C GLU A 30 -3.75 -4.60 -9.65
N LYS A 31 -5.08 -4.65 -9.67
CA LYS A 31 -5.90 -3.94 -10.66
C LYS A 31 -5.83 -2.42 -10.54
N ILE A 32 -5.71 -1.88 -9.33
CA ILE A 32 -5.73 -0.44 -9.09
C ILE A 32 -4.35 0.19 -8.99
N THR A 33 -3.28 -0.60 -9.09
CA THR A 33 -1.92 -0.08 -9.11
C THR A 33 -1.52 0.24 -10.55
N PRO A 34 -0.88 1.40 -10.82
CA PRO A 34 -0.46 1.75 -12.18
C PRO A 34 0.40 0.66 -12.80
N LYS A 35 0.13 0.35 -14.09
CA LYS A 35 0.84 -0.72 -14.81
C LYS A 35 2.35 -0.47 -14.91
N GLU A 36 2.76 0.78 -14.99
CA GLU A 36 4.18 1.15 -15.07
C GLU A 36 4.95 0.81 -13.81
N MET A 37 4.26 0.55 -12.70
CA MET A 37 4.88 0.09 -11.46
C MET A 37 5.24 -1.40 -11.51
N GLY A 38 4.72 -2.12 -12.50
CA GLY A 38 5.01 -3.54 -12.66
C GLY A 38 4.55 -4.40 -11.48
N PHE A 39 3.50 -3.96 -10.77
CA PHE A 39 2.99 -4.70 -9.60
C PHE A 39 2.38 -6.02 -10.05
N LYS A 40 2.90 -7.12 -9.50
CA LYS A 40 2.40 -8.45 -9.82
C LYS A 40 2.50 -9.36 -8.59
N ILE A 41 1.36 -9.93 -8.18
CA ILE A 41 1.33 -10.90 -7.09
C ILE A 41 1.96 -12.21 -7.58
N THR A 42 2.94 -12.71 -6.82
CA THR A 42 3.63 -13.96 -7.15
C THR A 42 3.19 -15.13 -6.29
N ASP A 43 2.74 -14.85 -5.06
CA ASP A 43 2.27 -15.90 -4.16
C ASP A 43 1.47 -15.36 -2.99
N PHE A 44 0.38 -16.02 -2.63
CA PHE A 44 -0.34 -15.87 -1.37
C PHE A 44 -1.30 -17.05 -1.23
N ASP A 45 -1.87 -17.26 -0.04
CA ASP A 45 -2.67 -18.44 0.26
C ASP A 45 -4.12 -18.42 -0.25
N HIS A 46 -4.52 -17.35 -0.95
CA HIS A 46 -5.86 -17.14 -1.52
C HIS A 46 -7.00 -17.08 -0.49
N LYS A 47 -6.66 -16.94 0.79
CA LYS A 47 -7.65 -16.76 1.85
C LYS A 47 -8.02 -15.30 2.00
N SER A 48 -9.17 -15.04 2.62
CA SER A 48 -9.53 -13.70 3.06
C SER A 48 -8.46 -13.18 4.02
N MET A 49 -8.31 -11.86 4.06
CA MET A 49 -7.28 -11.22 4.86
C MET A 49 -7.37 -11.59 6.35
N TYR A 50 -6.23 -11.93 6.93
CA TYR A 50 -6.11 -12.24 8.37
C TYR A 50 -4.74 -11.81 8.88
N SER A 51 -4.64 -11.62 10.19
CA SER A 51 -3.36 -11.25 10.83
C SER A 51 -2.35 -12.39 10.70
N GLY A 52 -1.17 -12.08 10.17
CA GLY A 52 -0.12 -13.05 9.89
C GLY A 52 -0.06 -13.52 8.45
N GLN A 53 -0.99 -13.09 7.59
CA GLN A 53 -0.99 -13.46 6.20
C GLN A 53 0.23 -12.91 5.48
N ILE A 54 0.89 -13.75 4.68
CA ILE A 54 2.05 -13.38 3.89
C ILE A 54 1.63 -13.27 2.42
N ILE A 55 1.99 -12.16 1.78
CA ILE A 55 1.72 -11.91 0.37
C ILE A 55 3.04 -11.56 -0.30
N GLN A 56 3.36 -12.24 -1.39
CA GLN A 56 4.58 -11.97 -2.14
C GLN A 56 4.23 -11.39 -3.49
N TYR A 57 4.96 -10.35 -3.90
CA TYR A 57 4.79 -9.76 -5.21
C TYR A 57 6.08 -9.13 -5.72
N LYS A 58 6.06 -8.71 -6.97
CA LYS A 58 7.14 -7.97 -7.60
C LYS A 58 6.66 -6.57 -7.95
N VAL A 59 7.57 -5.61 -7.83
CA VAL A 59 7.33 -4.23 -8.21
C VAL A 59 8.50 -3.71 -9.02
N THR A 60 8.26 -2.71 -9.85
CA THR A 60 9.29 -2.05 -10.63
C THR A 60 9.23 -0.55 -10.34
N PRO A 61 9.63 -0.12 -9.12
CA PRO A 61 9.40 1.25 -8.69
C PRO A 61 10.32 2.28 -9.34
N LEU A 62 11.55 1.89 -9.69
CA LEU A 62 12.56 2.80 -10.23
C LEU A 62 13.39 2.11 -11.30
N LEU A 63 13.78 2.85 -12.34
CA LEU A 63 14.77 2.44 -13.36
C LEU A 63 14.46 1.13 -14.07
N GLY A 64 13.21 0.69 -14.08
CA GLY A 64 12.81 -0.55 -14.75
C GLY A 64 13.32 -1.82 -14.09
N ILE A 65 13.86 -1.74 -12.88
CA ILE A 65 14.39 -2.90 -12.17
C ILE A 65 13.27 -3.56 -11.37
N SER A 66 13.04 -4.85 -11.62
CA SER A 66 12.05 -5.64 -10.89
C SER A 66 12.61 -6.08 -9.54
N LEU A 67 11.85 -5.81 -8.47
CA LEU A 67 12.24 -6.14 -7.10
C LEU A 67 11.18 -7.01 -6.44
N SER A 68 11.62 -7.98 -5.64
CA SER A 68 10.72 -8.81 -4.85
C SER A 68 10.28 -8.06 -3.60
N TRP A 69 9.01 -8.22 -3.24
CA TRP A 69 8.42 -7.59 -2.06
C TRP A 69 7.60 -8.63 -1.32
N MET A 70 7.88 -8.80 -0.04
CA MET A 70 7.09 -9.67 0.84
C MET A 70 6.41 -8.81 1.90
N THR A 71 5.08 -8.92 1.96
CA THR A 71 4.24 -8.20 2.92
C THR A 71 3.68 -9.18 3.94
N GLU A 72 3.63 -8.74 5.19
CA GLU A 72 2.83 -9.40 6.22
C GLU A 72 1.68 -8.48 6.60
N ILE A 73 0.46 -9.02 6.63
CA ILE A 73 -0.70 -8.34 7.21
C ILE A 73 -0.60 -8.54 8.71
N THR A 74 -0.29 -7.49 9.45
CA THR A 74 0.02 -7.61 10.88
C THR A 74 -1.18 -7.42 11.79
N GLN A 75 -2.19 -6.66 11.36
CA GLN A 75 -3.42 -6.44 12.12
C GLN A 75 -4.59 -6.31 11.17
N VAL A 76 -5.74 -6.86 11.57
CA VAL A 76 -6.99 -6.78 10.80
C VAL A 76 -8.16 -6.59 11.76
N LYS A 77 -9.01 -5.61 11.47
CA LYS A 77 -10.32 -5.48 12.08
C LYS A 77 -11.32 -5.24 10.95
N GLU A 78 -12.17 -6.23 10.68
CA GLU A 78 -13.08 -6.20 9.55
C GLU A 78 -13.90 -4.91 9.52
N ASN A 79 -14.03 -4.33 8.32
CA ASN A 79 -14.74 -3.08 8.07
C ASN A 79 -14.19 -1.85 8.80
N SER A 80 -13.01 -1.94 9.39
CA SER A 80 -12.42 -0.85 10.17
C SER A 80 -11.00 -0.51 9.73
N TYR A 81 -10.08 -1.47 9.81
CA TYR A 81 -8.70 -1.21 9.40
C TYR A 81 -7.93 -2.50 9.16
N PHE A 82 -6.84 -2.38 8.40
CA PHE A 82 -5.79 -3.38 8.38
C PHE A 82 -4.43 -2.69 8.23
N ILE A 83 -3.38 -3.40 8.66
CA ILE A 83 -2.02 -2.88 8.62
C ILE A 83 -1.17 -3.89 7.85
N ASP A 84 -0.42 -3.41 6.85
CA ASP A 84 0.58 -4.21 6.17
C ASP A 84 1.97 -3.66 6.41
N GLU A 85 2.95 -4.57 6.53
CA GLU A 85 4.34 -4.22 6.75
C GLU A 85 5.21 -5.01 5.79
N GLN A 86 6.20 -4.35 5.21
CA GLN A 86 7.18 -5.02 4.37
C GLN A 86 8.12 -5.84 5.24
N ARG A 87 8.21 -7.13 5.00
CA ARG A 87 9.18 -8.03 5.64
C ARG A 87 10.45 -8.18 4.82
N PHE A 88 10.32 -8.05 3.50
CA PHE A 88 11.44 -8.10 2.57
C PHE A 88 11.08 -7.24 1.36
N GLY A 89 12.01 -6.40 0.90
CA GLY A 89 11.72 -5.57 -0.26
C GLY A 89 12.64 -4.36 -0.36
N PRO A 90 12.30 -3.40 -1.25
CA PRO A 90 13.17 -2.26 -1.57
C PRO A 90 13.30 -1.22 -0.46
N TYR A 91 12.34 -1.16 0.46
CA TYR A 91 12.42 -0.20 1.57
C TYR A 91 13.13 -0.81 2.76
N SER A 92 13.82 0.02 3.56
CA SER A 92 14.38 -0.43 4.82
C SER A 92 13.31 -0.50 5.91
N PHE A 93 12.22 0.24 5.73
CA PHE A 93 11.04 0.20 6.60
C PHE A 93 9.80 0.55 5.78
N TRP A 94 8.72 -0.20 6.00
CA TRP A 94 7.43 0.09 5.37
C TRP A 94 6.32 -0.37 6.28
N HIS A 95 5.49 0.58 6.72
CA HIS A 95 4.35 0.33 7.60
C HIS A 95 3.16 1.12 7.06
N HIS A 96 2.13 0.41 6.61
CA HIS A 96 0.99 1.01 5.93
C HIS A 96 -0.29 0.69 6.69
N LYS A 97 -0.92 1.72 7.24
CA LYS A 97 -2.23 1.62 7.89
C LYS A 97 -3.31 1.99 6.90
N HIS A 98 -4.35 1.16 6.82
CA HIS A 98 -5.53 1.39 5.97
C HIS A 98 -6.75 1.48 6.87
N PHE A 99 -7.35 2.66 6.96
CA PHE A 99 -8.55 2.88 7.78
C PHE A 99 -9.77 3.06 6.90
N PHE A 100 -10.90 2.50 7.35
CA PHE A 100 -12.20 2.57 6.68
C PHE A 100 -13.21 3.09 7.70
N GLU A 101 -13.93 4.16 7.34
CA GLU A 101 -14.87 4.80 8.24
C GLU A 101 -16.15 5.12 7.48
N ALA A 102 -17.31 4.65 7.98
CA ALA A 102 -18.61 4.95 7.37
C ALA A 102 -18.94 6.43 7.53
N THR A 103 -19.46 7.03 6.46
CA THR A 103 -19.94 8.41 6.45
C THR A 103 -21.38 8.44 5.94
N PRO A 104 -22.12 9.56 6.09
CA PRO A 104 -23.50 9.63 5.58
C PRO A 104 -23.61 9.33 4.09
N ASN A 105 -22.57 9.63 3.30
CA ASN A 105 -22.60 9.50 1.84
C ASN A 105 -21.72 8.37 1.30
N GLY A 106 -21.17 7.52 2.16
CA GLY A 106 -20.32 6.43 1.72
C GLY A 106 -19.24 6.05 2.73
N THR A 107 -18.00 6.05 2.30
CA THR A 107 -16.87 5.64 3.13
C THR A 107 -15.72 6.64 3.02
N LYS A 108 -15.14 6.99 4.16
CA LYS A 108 -13.88 7.72 4.22
C LYS A 108 -12.75 6.71 4.38
N MET A 109 -11.80 6.70 3.46
CA MET A 109 -10.63 5.83 3.51
C MET A 109 -9.40 6.67 3.77
N THR A 110 -8.63 6.28 4.80
CA THR A 110 -7.40 6.96 5.17
C THR A 110 -6.24 5.98 5.07
N ASP A 111 -5.21 6.36 4.30
CA ASP A 111 -3.97 5.59 4.17
C ASP A 111 -2.85 6.38 4.84
N ILE A 112 -2.14 5.74 5.77
CA ILE A 112 -0.99 6.34 6.44
C ILE A 112 0.20 5.41 6.25
N VAL A 113 1.20 5.87 5.49
CA VAL A 113 2.42 5.12 5.22
C VAL A 113 3.57 5.75 5.96
N HIS A 114 4.25 4.95 6.76
CA HIS A 114 5.57 5.31 7.29
C HIS A 114 6.60 4.47 6.56
N TYR A 115 7.64 5.10 6.02
CA TYR A 115 8.65 4.37 5.27
C TYR A 115 10.04 4.94 5.47
N GLY A 116 11.04 4.08 5.34
CA GLY A 116 12.44 4.44 5.35
C GLY A 116 13.14 3.87 4.13
N LEU A 117 14.17 4.55 3.67
CA LEU A 117 14.91 4.14 2.50
C LEU A 117 16.28 3.60 2.91
N PRO A 118 16.79 2.59 2.19
CA PRO A 118 18.16 2.17 2.39
C PRO A 118 19.10 3.30 1.95
N LEU A 119 20.38 3.17 2.16
CA LEU A 119 21.40 4.13 1.72
C LEU A 119 21.41 5.46 2.49
N GLY A 120 20.71 5.55 3.62
CA GLY A 120 20.80 6.70 4.53
C GLY A 120 20.63 8.05 3.84
N PHE A 121 21.66 8.90 3.87
CA PHE A 121 21.61 10.25 3.31
C PHE A 121 21.26 10.27 1.81
N LEU A 122 21.84 9.37 1.03
CA LEU A 122 21.52 9.27 -0.41
C LEU A 122 20.08 8.85 -0.62
N GLY A 123 19.57 7.93 0.21
CA GLY A 123 18.18 7.54 0.18
C GLY A 123 17.24 8.71 0.43
N GLN A 124 17.60 9.62 1.35
CA GLN A 124 16.79 10.80 1.64
C GLN A 124 16.71 11.74 0.44
N ILE A 125 17.82 11.94 -0.27
CA ILE A 125 17.85 12.74 -1.49
C ILE A 125 16.94 12.12 -2.56
N MET A 126 17.05 10.80 -2.77
CA MET A 126 16.22 10.06 -3.72
C MET A 126 14.75 10.17 -3.37
N ASN A 127 14.39 10.11 -2.08
CA ASN A 127 13.01 10.29 -1.67
C ASN A 127 12.46 11.65 -2.09
N THR A 128 13.22 12.72 -1.85
CA THR A 128 12.79 14.08 -2.18
C THR A 128 12.57 14.25 -3.68
N LEU A 129 13.47 13.69 -4.51
CA LEU A 129 13.45 13.93 -5.94
C LEU A 129 12.58 12.94 -6.73
N VAL A 130 12.42 11.69 -6.26
CA VAL A 130 11.79 10.64 -7.06
C VAL A 130 10.75 9.84 -6.28
N VAL A 131 11.12 9.23 -5.15
CA VAL A 131 10.28 8.26 -4.44
C VAL A 131 8.99 8.88 -3.94
N LYS A 132 9.07 10.05 -3.33
CA LYS A 132 7.89 10.78 -2.82
C LYS A 132 6.87 11.06 -3.92
N ASN A 133 7.33 11.47 -5.10
CA ASN A 133 6.46 11.73 -6.24
C ASN A 133 5.82 10.46 -6.77
N LYS A 134 6.54 9.34 -6.77
CA LYS A 134 6.00 8.03 -7.17
C LYS A 134 4.87 7.59 -6.26
N LEU A 135 5.06 7.67 -4.95
CA LEU A 135 4.03 7.29 -3.98
C LEU A 135 2.78 8.17 -4.13
N LYS A 136 2.97 9.47 -4.28
CA LYS A 136 1.88 10.41 -4.50
C LYS A 136 1.09 10.05 -5.76
N SER A 137 1.78 9.71 -6.84
CA SER A 137 1.15 9.30 -8.10
C SER A 137 0.31 8.02 -7.93
N ILE A 138 0.79 7.04 -7.17
CA ILE A 138 0.04 5.81 -6.89
C ILE A 138 -1.26 6.13 -6.16
N PHE A 139 -1.23 6.94 -5.12
CA PHE A 139 -2.42 7.29 -4.35
C PHE A 139 -3.41 8.11 -5.18
N GLU A 140 -2.94 9.02 -6.03
CA GLU A 140 -3.81 9.78 -6.93
C GLU A 140 -4.48 8.87 -7.95
N HIS A 141 -3.76 7.88 -8.50
CA HIS A 141 -4.34 6.88 -9.40
C HIS A 141 -5.48 6.12 -8.74
N ARG A 142 -5.31 5.71 -7.47
CA ARG A 142 -6.36 5.02 -6.71
C ARG A 142 -7.59 5.87 -6.49
N ARG A 143 -7.43 7.19 -6.36
CA ARG A 143 -8.56 8.12 -6.17
C ARG A 143 -9.52 8.11 -7.37
N VAL A 144 -9.00 7.97 -8.57
CA VAL A 144 -9.82 7.99 -9.80
C VAL A 144 -10.30 6.60 -10.19
N SER A 145 -9.81 5.57 -9.54
CA SER A 145 -10.20 4.19 -9.76
C SER A 145 -11.32 3.80 -8.81
#